data_2ded58279b1b54d7ee79f563a9893388
#
_entry.id   2ded58279b1b54d7ee79f563a9893388
#
_cell.length_a   1.000
_cell.length_b   1.000
_cell.length_c   1.000
_cell.angle_alpha   90.00
_cell.angle_beta   90.00
_cell.angle_gamma   90.00
#
_symmetry.space_group_name_H-M   'P 1'
#
loop_
_entity.id
_entity.type
_entity.pdbx_description
1 polymer ?
#
loop_
_entity_poly.entity_id
_entity_poly.type
_entity_poly.pdbx_seq_one_letter_code
_entity_poly.pdbx_strand_id
1 'polypeptide(L)'
;VQAVLRIGGKTLRHPRQSPWLWAIAVASFVAIAVLAPILGAIADGSGRRMVWIWAFSACYVIGAFGLWYLLPTAPNLTLAMLCFGIGLIGMEFATIFTNSLMPSLAGAEEMGKISGSGFAFGYTGGIVSLVVMLLLFAESGVTGKTLIGIEPILGLDPDLREGTRAVGPFTAIWYALFMVPFFLWVKEPRGMGTGLKLGPALADLGRLLKSLPTRQSLFAYLMSSMFYRDSLNALYGFGGVYASGVLGWSVTQIGIFGIIGAISAALATWIGGKMDAARGPKPVIKGSIWVLIAVSAVIVGMSREGIFGIPFAAGSGAPDIIMYLCGILIGAAGGTVQAASRTMMVYHTTPERATEAFGLFALSGKATAFIAPFAIAVASDISGSQRIGVAPLIGLFLVGLVLLIWVKPYGEQDIR
;
A
#
# COMPACT_ATOMS: atom_id res chain seq x y z
N VAL A 1 -8.73 -1.36 10.20
CA VAL A 1 -9.36 -2.32 11.11
C VAL A 1 -10.64 -1.75 11.71
N GLN A 2 -10.68 -0.48 12.16
CA GLN A 2 -11.95 0.15 12.60
C GLN A 2 -13.01 0.28 11.50
N ALA A 3 -12.61 0.43 10.24
CA ALA A 3 -13.56 0.49 9.11
C ALA A 3 -14.27 -0.86 8.85
N VAL A 4 -13.62 -1.98 9.12
CA VAL A 4 -14.21 -3.33 9.01
C VAL A 4 -15.23 -3.60 10.13
N LEU A 5 -15.12 -2.89 11.26
CA LEU A 5 -15.99 -3.09 12.42
C LEU A 5 -17.24 -2.19 12.44
N ARG A 6 -17.41 -1.29 11.44
CA ARG A 6 -18.60 -0.46 11.26
C ARG A 6 -19.48 -0.94 10.11
N ILE A 7 -19.76 -2.21 10.04
CA ILE A 7 -20.76 -2.73 9.12
C ILE A 7 -22.13 -2.59 9.78
N GLY A 8 -22.97 -1.71 9.23
CA GLY A 8 -24.38 -1.64 9.56
C GLY A 8 -24.83 -0.74 10.70
N GLY A 9 -24.16 0.41 10.94
CA GLY A 9 -24.71 1.47 11.83
C GLY A 9 -24.90 1.11 13.31
N LYS A 10 -24.69 -0.14 13.70
CA LYS A 10 -24.68 -0.58 15.10
C LYS A 10 -23.24 -0.74 15.57
N THR A 11 -22.83 0.09 16.51
CA THR A 11 -21.66 -0.21 17.34
C THR A 11 -21.88 -1.58 17.95
N LEU A 12 -21.12 -2.58 17.50
CA LEU A 12 -21.03 -3.85 18.20
C LEU A 12 -20.37 -3.56 19.57
N ARG A 13 -21.17 -3.09 20.52
CA ARG A 13 -20.80 -3.10 21.93
C ARG A 13 -20.87 -4.56 22.40
N HIS A 14 -19.80 -5.32 22.07
CA HIS A 14 -19.56 -6.56 22.77
C HIS A 14 -18.33 -6.41 23.65
N PRO A 15 -18.44 -6.69 24.94
CA PRO A 15 -17.44 -6.33 25.93
C PRO A 15 -16.20 -7.24 25.96
N ARG A 16 -15.98 -8.09 24.97
CA ARG A 16 -14.75 -8.87 24.82
C ARG A 16 -14.48 -9.11 23.33
N GLN A 17 -13.99 -8.10 22.63
CA GLN A 17 -13.21 -8.37 21.42
C GLN A 17 -12.00 -9.17 21.87
N SER A 18 -12.01 -10.47 21.57
CA SER A 18 -11.00 -11.38 22.07
C SER A 18 -9.61 -10.91 21.61
N PRO A 19 -8.65 -10.75 22.52
CA PRO A 19 -7.29 -10.26 22.21
C PRO A 19 -6.60 -11.02 21.07
N TRP A 20 -7.00 -12.28 20.85
CA TRP A 20 -6.46 -13.15 19.81
C TRP A 20 -6.83 -12.71 18.37
N LEU A 21 -7.93 -11.97 18.13
CA LEU A 21 -8.24 -11.42 16.79
C LEU A 21 -7.22 -10.36 16.37
N TRP A 22 -6.87 -9.50 17.31
CA TRP A 22 -5.76 -8.55 17.11
C TRP A 22 -4.43 -9.27 16.95
N ALA A 23 -4.23 -10.36 17.69
CA ALA A 23 -3.03 -11.16 17.58
C ALA A 23 -2.83 -11.76 16.18
N ILE A 24 -3.91 -12.22 15.51
CA ILE A 24 -3.80 -12.73 14.12
C ILE A 24 -3.32 -11.61 13.16
N ALA A 25 -3.91 -10.42 13.25
CA ALA A 25 -3.51 -9.32 12.39
C ALA A 25 -2.05 -8.91 12.65
N VAL A 26 -1.69 -8.71 13.90
CA VAL A 26 -0.31 -8.35 14.30
C VAL A 26 0.67 -9.45 13.91
N ALA A 27 0.33 -10.72 14.14
CA ALA A 27 1.18 -11.86 13.76
C ALA A 27 1.41 -11.92 12.25
N SER A 28 0.40 -11.60 11.43
CA SER A 28 0.57 -11.54 9.98
C SER A 28 1.58 -10.46 9.56
N PHE A 29 1.50 -9.25 10.15
CA PHE A 29 2.47 -8.18 9.87
C PHE A 29 3.88 -8.54 10.34
N VAL A 30 4.02 -9.11 11.53
CA VAL A 30 5.31 -9.56 12.08
C VAL A 30 5.88 -10.69 11.22
N ALA A 31 5.06 -11.65 10.83
CA ALA A 31 5.47 -12.74 9.94
C ALA A 31 6.01 -12.19 8.62
N ILE A 32 5.30 -11.25 7.97
CA ILE A 32 5.76 -10.62 6.73
C ILE A 32 7.10 -9.92 6.97
N ALA A 33 7.21 -9.10 8.01
CA ALA A 33 8.42 -8.34 8.29
C ALA A 33 9.65 -9.26 8.48
N VAL A 34 9.50 -10.32 9.27
CA VAL A 34 10.61 -11.23 9.59
C VAL A 34 10.92 -12.19 8.44
N LEU A 35 9.89 -12.77 7.82
CA LEU A 35 10.07 -13.78 6.79
C LEU A 35 10.45 -13.19 5.43
N ALA A 36 10.14 -11.92 5.13
CA ALA A 36 10.40 -11.33 3.82
C ALA A 36 11.88 -11.41 3.41
N PRO A 37 12.86 -10.93 4.21
CA PRO A 37 14.26 -11.06 3.84
C PRO A 37 14.75 -12.52 3.86
N ILE A 38 14.21 -13.35 4.74
CA ILE A 38 14.60 -14.76 4.86
C ILE A 38 14.18 -15.54 3.62
N LEU A 39 12.90 -15.48 3.27
CA LEU A 39 12.38 -16.17 2.08
C LEU A 39 12.94 -15.57 0.80
N GLY A 40 13.25 -14.27 0.80
CA GLY A 40 13.94 -13.61 -0.30
C GLY A 40 15.32 -14.20 -0.55
N ALA A 41 16.15 -14.36 0.49
CA ALA A 41 17.46 -14.97 0.40
C ALA A 41 17.41 -16.44 -0.03
N ILE A 42 16.42 -17.20 0.46
CA ILE A 42 16.21 -18.60 0.06
C ILE A 42 15.83 -18.69 -1.42
N ALA A 43 14.95 -17.80 -1.88
CA ALA A 43 14.49 -17.80 -3.28
C ALA A 43 15.63 -17.43 -4.23
N ASP A 44 16.43 -16.42 -3.89
CA ASP A 44 17.60 -16.03 -4.68
C ASP A 44 18.62 -17.18 -4.75
N GLY A 45 18.90 -17.85 -3.62
CA GLY A 45 19.78 -19.03 -3.57
C GLY A 45 19.25 -20.22 -4.35
N SER A 46 17.94 -20.41 -4.43
CA SER A 46 17.32 -21.50 -5.19
C SER A 46 17.28 -21.26 -6.70
N GLY A 47 17.32 -19.99 -7.13
CA GLY A 47 17.16 -19.58 -8.54
C GLY A 47 15.76 -19.88 -9.11
N ARG A 48 14.74 -20.04 -8.27
CA ARG A 48 13.37 -20.41 -8.66
C ARG A 48 12.33 -19.48 -8.03
N ARG A 49 12.36 -18.19 -8.35
CA ARG A 49 11.42 -17.19 -7.83
C ARG A 49 9.98 -17.45 -8.28
N MET A 50 9.79 -17.96 -9.50
CA MET A 50 8.48 -18.22 -10.07
C MET A 50 7.66 -19.22 -9.22
N VAL A 51 8.30 -20.23 -8.64
CA VAL A 51 7.64 -21.20 -7.75
C VAL A 51 7.04 -20.51 -6.51
N TRP A 52 7.78 -19.56 -5.95
CA TRP A 52 7.31 -18.77 -4.81
C TRP A 52 6.15 -17.84 -5.19
N ILE A 53 6.21 -17.22 -6.38
CA ILE A 53 5.10 -16.40 -6.90
C ILE A 53 3.83 -17.25 -7.03
N TRP A 54 3.92 -18.46 -7.57
CA TRP A 54 2.79 -19.38 -7.66
C TRP A 54 2.23 -19.73 -6.27
N ALA A 55 3.08 -20.11 -5.34
CA ALA A 55 2.66 -20.51 -3.98
C ALA A 55 1.96 -19.36 -3.25
N PHE A 56 2.52 -18.16 -3.26
CA PHE A 56 1.92 -17.01 -2.59
C PHE A 56 0.70 -16.44 -3.33
N SER A 57 0.65 -16.55 -4.66
CA SER A 57 -0.57 -16.28 -5.43
C SER A 57 -1.70 -17.20 -5.04
N ALA A 58 -1.42 -18.49 -4.86
CA ALA A 58 -2.43 -19.45 -4.37
C ALA A 58 -2.89 -19.09 -2.95
N CYS A 59 -1.98 -18.75 -2.03
CA CYS A 59 -2.35 -18.26 -0.68
C CYS A 59 -3.25 -17.03 -0.76
N TYR A 60 -2.94 -16.07 -1.65
CA TYR A 60 -3.76 -14.88 -1.83
C TYR A 60 -5.18 -15.22 -2.32
N VAL A 61 -5.29 -16.05 -3.35
CA VAL A 61 -6.57 -16.48 -3.91
C VAL A 61 -7.40 -17.22 -2.87
N ILE A 62 -6.80 -18.17 -2.15
CA ILE A 62 -7.48 -18.96 -1.10
C ILE A 62 -7.96 -18.03 0.03
N GLY A 63 -7.09 -17.14 0.50
CA GLY A 63 -7.43 -16.19 1.56
C GLY A 63 -8.55 -15.25 1.15
N ALA A 64 -8.48 -14.67 -0.05
CA ALA A 64 -9.51 -13.78 -0.57
C ALA A 64 -10.85 -14.51 -0.76
N PHE A 65 -10.85 -15.72 -1.33
CA PHE A 65 -12.06 -16.53 -1.46
C PHE A 65 -12.68 -16.87 -0.09
N GLY A 66 -11.85 -17.15 0.91
CA GLY A 66 -12.30 -17.48 2.26
C GLY A 66 -13.06 -16.33 2.96
N LEU A 67 -12.88 -15.09 2.52
CA LEU A 67 -13.64 -13.94 3.02
C LEU A 67 -15.14 -14.01 2.69
N TRP A 68 -15.54 -14.84 1.74
CA TRP A 68 -16.95 -15.14 1.46
C TRP A 68 -17.73 -15.61 2.69
N TYR A 69 -17.07 -16.32 3.59
CA TYR A 69 -17.69 -16.88 4.80
C TYR A 69 -17.83 -15.85 5.94
N LEU A 70 -17.49 -14.58 5.73
CA LEU A 70 -17.74 -13.52 6.71
C LEU A 70 -19.22 -13.11 6.68
N LEU A 71 -20.00 -13.71 7.54
CA LEU A 71 -21.44 -13.43 7.68
C LEU A 71 -21.71 -12.15 8.48
N PRO A 72 -22.82 -11.41 8.23
CA PRO A 72 -23.17 -10.19 8.95
C PRO A 72 -23.27 -10.35 10.48
N THR A 73 -23.67 -11.53 10.94
CA THR A 73 -23.74 -11.89 12.37
C THR A 73 -22.38 -12.25 12.98
N ALA A 74 -21.36 -12.30 12.12
CA ALA A 74 -19.96 -12.62 12.49
C ALA A 74 -19.74 -13.92 13.30
N PRO A 75 -20.52 -15.04 13.09
CA PRO A 75 -20.30 -16.28 13.83
C PRO A 75 -18.93 -16.90 13.51
N ASN A 76 -18.40 -16.63 12.32
CA ASN A 76 -17.14 -17.17 11.79
C ASN A 76 -16.02 -16.13 11.70
N LEU A 77 -16.01 -15.14 12.61
CA LEU A 77 -15.01 -14.06 12.58
C LEU A 77 -13.57 -14.57 12.64
N THR A 78 -13.30 -15.67 13.38
CA THR A 78 -11.99 -16.32 13.43
C THR A 78 -11.54 -16.80 12.07
N LEU A 79 -12.42 -17.53 11.35
CA LEU A 79 -12.13 -18.02 10.01
C LEU A 79 -11.85 -16.85 9.06
N ALA A 80 -12.68 -15.81 9.11
CA ALA A 80 -12.48 -14.61 8.28
C ALA A 80 -11.14 -13.92 8.58
N MET A 81 -10.72 -13.81 9.85
CA MET A 81 -9.44 -13.24 10.23
C MET A 81 -8.26 -14.10 9.76
N LEU A 82 -8.38 -15.44 9.86
CA LEU A 82 -7.36 -16.36 9.33
C LEU A 82 -7.24 -16.23 7.79
N CYS A 83 -8.37 -16.22 7.08
CA CYS A 83 -8.40 -16.04 5.63
C CYS A 83 -7.80 -14.68 5.23
N PHE A 84 -8.14 -13.62 5.96
CA PHE A 84 -7.53 -12.31 5.76
C PHE A 84 -6.02 -12.33 5.98
N GLY A 85 -5.54 -12.96 7.05
CA GLY A 85 -4.11 -13.09 7.35
C GLY A 85 -3.36 -13.88 6.26
N ILE A 86 -3.91 -15.01 5.81
CA ILE A 86 -3.34 -15.82 4.73
C ILE A 86 -3.32 -15.02 3.43
N GLY A 87 -4.42 -14.33 3.09
CA GLY A 87 -4.51 -13.46 1.91
C GLY A 87 -3.50 -12.31 1.96
N LEU A 88 -3.36 -11.65 3.11
CA LEU A 88 -2.41 -10.57 3.31
C LEU A 88 -0.96 -11.05 3.12
N ILE A 89 -0.59 -12.17 3.72
CA ILE A 89 0.72 -12.80 3.56
C ILE A 89 0.93 -13.16 2.09
N GLY A 90 -0.06 -13.79 1.45
CA GLY A 90 0.01 -14.15 0.03
C GLY A 90 0.25 -12.94 -0.86
N MET A 91 -0.51 -11.87 -0.69
CA MET A 91 -0.38 -10.62 -1.45
C MET A 91 1.01 -9.98 -1.29
N GLU A 92 1.46 -9.83 -0.07
CA GLU A 92 2.73 -9.16 0.22
C GLU A 92 3.92 -9.93 -0.36
N PHE A 93 3.97 -11.25 -0.16
CA PHE A 93 5.05 -12.06 -0.72
C PHE A 93 4.97 -12.19 -2.23
N ALA A 94 3.79 -12.36 -2.83
CA ALA A 94 3.63 -12.33 -4.28
C ALA A 94 4.16 -11.01 -4.85
N THR A 95 3.88 -9.88 -4.19
CA THR A 95 4.39 -8.56 -4.58
C THR A 95 5.92 -8.46 -4.47
N ILE A 96 6.52 -8.94 -3.37
CA ILE A 96 7.98 -8.95 -3.18
C ILE A 96 8.66 -9.74 -4.30
N PHE A 97 8.19 -10.97 -4.55
CA PHE A 97 8.79 -11.84 -5.56
C PHE A 97 8.56 -11.34 -6.99
N THR A 98 7.39 -10.78 -7.29
CA THR A 98 7.13 -10.16 -8.60
C THR A 98 8.03 -8.94 -8.83
N ASN A 99 8.19 -8.07 -7.82
CA ASN A 99 9.09 -6.93 -7.90
C ASN A 99 10.56 -7.35 -8.06
N SER A 100 10.96 -8.47 -7.50
CA SER A 100 12.33 -8.99 -7.63
C SER A 100 12.71 -9.43 -9.06
N LEU A 101 11.73 -9.62 -9.93
CA LEU A 101 11.97 -9.90 -11.34
C LEU A 101 12.28 -8.63 -12.15
N MET A 102 11.96 -7.43 -11.62
CA MET A 102 12.15 -6.18 -12.35
C MET A 102 13.56 -5.97 -12.90
N PRO A 103 14.66 -6.22 -12.15
CA PRO A 103 16.01 -6.02 -12.69
C PRO A 103 16.33 -6.88 -13.92
N SER A 104 15.56 -7.95 -14.15
CA SER A 104 15.74 -8.84 -15.31
C SER A 104 14.83 -8.50 -16.50
N LEU A 105 13.89 -7.55 -16.34
CA LEU A 105 12.91 -7.21 -17.39
C LEU A 105 13.45 -6.15 -18.35
N ALA A 106 14.29 -5.24 -17.88
CA ALA A 106 14.85 -4.16 -18.71
C ALA A 106 16.12 -3.57 -18.08
N GLY A 107 16.86 -2.82 -18.89
CA GLY A 107 17.98 -2.04 -18.41
C GLY A 107 17.57 -0.89 -17.49
N ALA A 108 18.56 -0.35 -16.78
CA ALA A 108 18.34 0.70 -15.77
C ALA A 108 17.62 1.94 -16.35
N GLU A 109 17.90 2.32 -17.61
CA GLU A 109 17.30 3.48 -18.27
C GLU A 109 15.76 3.37 -18.47
N GLU A 110 15.23 2.14 -18.57
CA GLU A 110 13.80 1.91 -18.76
C GLU A 110 13.07 1.54 -17.48
N MET A 111 13.79 1.28 -16.41
CA MET A 111 13.23 0.78 -15.16
C MET A 111 12.17 1.70 -14.58
N GLY A 112 12.38 3.02 -14.65
CA GLY A 112 11.39 4.01 -14.24
C GLY A 112 10.07 3.91 -15.01
N LYS A 113 10.13 3.69 -16.34
CA LYS A 113 8.93 3.51 -17.18
C LYS A 113 8.18 2.23 -16.78
N ILE A 114 8.88 1.12 -16.57
CA ILE A 114 8.29 -0.16 -16.16
C ILE A 114 7.63 -0.03 -14.79
N SER A 115 8.33 0.56 -13.83
CA SER A 115 7.79 0.77 -12.50
C SER A 115 6.56 1.68 -12.52
N GLY A 116 6.66 2.83 -13.19
CA GLY A 116 5.58 3.81 -13.29
C GLY A 116 4.35 3.27 -14.01
N SER A 117 4.53 2.61 -15.17
CA SER A 117 3.42 1.99 -15.90
C SER A 117 2.77 0.86 -15.11
N GLY A 118 3.55 0.02 -14.42
CA GLY A 118 3.03 -1.05 -13.59
C GLY A 118 2.11 -0.51 -12.47
N PHE A 119 2.50 0.57 -11.79
CA PHE A 119 1.63 1.24 -10.81
C PHE A 119 0.42 1.89 -11.46
N ALA A 120 0.58 2.55 -12.63
CA ALA A 120 -0.53 3.18 -13.35
C ALA A 120 -1.60 2.14 -13.72
N PHE A 121 -1.20 1.01 -14.29
CA PHE A 121 -2.12 -0.10 -14.58
C PHE A 121 -2.72 -0.70 -13.31
N GLY A 122 -1.95 -0.80 -12.23
CA GLY A 122 -2.45 -1.26 -10.94
C GLY A 122 -3.57 -0.36 -10.39
N TYR A 123 -3.37 0.96 -10.38
CA TYR A 123 -4.42 1.91 -9.99
C TYR A 123 -5.63 1.86 -10.92
N THR A 124 -5.41 1.79 -12.24
CA THR A 124 -6.51 1.67 -13.22
C THR A 124 -7.31 0.39 -13.00
N GLY A 125 -6.63 -0.74 -12.82
CA GLY A 125 -7.29 -2.01 -12.51
C GLY A 125 -8.08 -1.98 -11.20
N GLY A 126 -7.53 -1.32 -10.17
CA GLY A 126 -8.22 -1.10 -8.90
C GLY A 126 -9.48 -0.25 -9.04
N ILE A 127 -9.43 0.83 -9.83
CA ILE A 127 -10.60 1.68 -10.10
C ILE A 127 -11.68 0.89 -10.85
N VAL A 128 -11.31 0.18 -11.91
CA VAL A 128 -12.25 -0.64 -12.69
C VAL A 128 -12.89 -1.71 -11.80
N SER A 129 -12.10 -2.40 -11.01
CA SER A 129 -12.56 -3.40 -10.03
C SER A 129 -13.57 -2.80 -9.05
N LEU A 130 -13.25 -1.62 -8.47
CA LEU A 130 -14.14 -0.92 -7.54
C LEU A 130 -15.45 -0.51 -8.22
N VAL A 131 -15.39 0.03 -9.42
CA VAL A 131 -16.59 0.43 -10.20
C VAL A 131 -17.47 -0.79 -10.48
N VAL A 132 -16.89 -1.89 -10.93
CA VAL A 132 -17.63 -3.15 -11.18
C VAL A 132 -18.31 -3.62 -9.90
N MET A 133 -17.59 -3.62 -8.77
CA MET A 133 -18.16 -4.01 -7.47
C MET A 133 -19.33 -3.13 -7.05
N LEU A 134 -19.20 -1.80 -7.15
CA LEU A 134 -20.23 -0.86 -6.71
C LEU A 134 -21.47 -0.86 -7.61
N LEU A 135 -21.28 -1.03 -8.92
CA LEU A 135 -22.38 -1.01 -9.87
C LEU A 135 -23.16 -2.33 -9.89
N LEU A 136 -22.48 -3.46 -9.76
CA LEU A 136 -23.07 -4.77 -10.05
C LEU A 136 -23.28 -5.65 -8.81
N PHE A 137 -22.46 -5.51 -7.77
CA PHE A 137 -22.45 -6.44 -6.63
C PHE A 137 -22.85 -5.80 -5.31
N ALA A 138 -22.15 -4.72 -4.90
CA ALA A 138 -22.28 -4.19 -3.56
C ALA A 138 -23.62 -3.49 -3.34
N GLU A 139 -24.46 -4.09 -2.48
CA GLU A 139 -25.75 -3.53 -2.09
C GLU A 139 -25.63 -2.48 -0.99
N SER A 140 -26.48 -1.47 -1.02
CA SER A 140 -26.71 -0.53 0.08
C SER A 140 -27.39 -1.24 1.24
N GLY A 141 -26.91 -0.99 2.46
CA GLY A 141 -27.56 -1.52 3.68
C GLY A 141 -28.94 -0.96 3.97
N VAL A 142 -29.40 0.07 3.24
CA VAL A 142 -30.71 0.72 3.40
C VAL A 142 -31.68 0.23 2.34
N THR A 143 -31.26 0.14 1.09
CA THR A 143 -32.13 -0.15 -0.05
C THR A 143 -32.04 -1.59 -0.54
N GLY A 144 -31.02 -2.36 -0.13
CA GLY A 144 -30.71 -3.68 -0.69
C GLY A 144 -30.27 -3.67 -2.15
N LYS A 145 -30.11 -2.48 -2.76
CA LYS A 145 -29.79 -2.30 -4.18
C LYS A 145 -28.40 -1.76 -4.37
N THR A 146 -27.81 -2.03 -5.52
CA THR A 146 -26.49 -1.51 -5.93
C THR A 146 -26.55 0.01 -6.19
N LEU A 147 -25.38 0.62 -6.46
CA LEU A 147 -25.28 2.05 -6.72
C LEU A 147 -26.18 2.55 -7.88
N ILE A 148 -26.45 1.70 -8.88
CA ILE A 148 -27.33 2.01 -10.01
C ILE A 148 -28.79 1.59 -9.79
N GLY A 149 -29.13 1.14 -8.56
CA GLY A 149 -30.51 0.84 -8.18
C GLY A 149 -31.03 -0.54 -8.63
N ILE A 150 -30.16 -1.44 -9.09
CA ILE A 150 -30.51 -2.83 -9.40
C ILE A 150 -30.23 -3.74 -8.19
N GLU A 151 -30.85 -4.91 -8.16
CA GLU A 151 -30.45 -5.96 -7.24
C GLU A 151 -29.05 -6.47 -7.56
N PRO A 152 -28.27 -6.96 -6.57
CA PRO A 152 -26.98 -7.57 -6.85
C PRO A 152 -27.10 -8.68 -7.91
N ILE A 153 -26.19 -8.66 -8.89
CA ILE A 153 -26.21 -9.67 -9.96
C ILE A 153 -25.94 -11.07 -9.40
N LEU A 154 -26.18 -12.09 -10.23
CA LEU A 154 -26.04 -13.51 -9.91
C LEU A 154 -27.02 -14.04 -8.84
N GLY A 155 -28.09 -13.29 -8.55
CA GLY A 155 -29.10 -13.70 -7.56
C GLY A 155 -28.57 -13.68 -6.12
N LEU A 156 -27.60 -12.81 -5.83
CA LEU A 156 -27.03 -12.66 -4.49
C LEU A 156 -28.03 -12.01 -3.54
N ASP A 157 -28.16 -12.58 -2.34
CA ASP A 157 -29.12 -12.15 -1.32
C ASP A 157 -28.64 -10.86 -0.60
N PRO A 158 -29.38 -9.74 -0.72
CA PRO A 158 -29.06 -8.50 -0.04
C PRO A 158 -29.17 -8.58 1.49
N ASP A 159 -30.08 -9.40 2.02
CA ASP A 159 -30.29 -9.54 3.46
C ASP A 159 -29.10 -10.24 4.14
N LEU A 160 -28.47 -11.16 3.43
CA LEU A 160 -27.23 -11.82 3.83
C LEU A 160 -25.97 -11.05 3.44
N ARG A 161 -26.11 -9.85 2.86
CA ARG A 161 -25.01 -9.02 2.40
C ARG A 161 -24.09 -9.75 1.41
N GLU A 162 -24.65 -10.64 0.60
CA GLU A 162 -23.87 -11.48 -0.31
C GLU A 162 -23.17 -10.66 -1.42
N GLY A 163 -23.80 -9.62 -1.92
CA GLY A 163 -23.19 -8.71 -2.88
C GLY A 163 -21.93 -8.03 -2.32
N THR A 164 -21.98 -7.53 -1.08
CA THR A 164 -20.80 -6.97 -0.39
C THR A 164 -19.75 -8.04 -0.10
N ARG A 165 -20.18 -9.26 0.31
CA ARG A 165 -19.28 -10.40 0.59
C ARG A 165 -18.61 -10.94 -0.66
N ALA A 166 -19.24 -10.77 -1.82
CA ALA A 166 -18.67 -11.14 -3.13
C ALA A 166 -17.36 -10.41 -3.44
N VAL A 167 -17.00 -9.37 -2.69
CA VAL A 167 -15.71 -8.68 -2.83
C VAL A 167 -14.52 -9.64 -2.67
N GLY A 168 -14.63 -10.61 -1.78
CA GLY A 168 -13.57 -11.61 -1.57
C GLY A 168 -13.36 -12.50 -2.81
N PRO A 169 -14.34 -13.30 -3.22
CA PRO A 169 -14.27 -14.11 -4.44
C PRO A 169 -13.97 -13.28 -5.69
N PHE A 170 -14.58 -12.11 -5.84
CA PHE A 170 -14.32 -11.23 -6.97
C PHE A 170 -12.84 -10.81 -7.04
N THR A 171 -12.27 -10.40 -5.91
CA THR A 171 -10.84 -10.03 -5.83
C THR A 171 -9.94 -11.21 -6.18
N ALA A 172 -10.27 -12.42 -5.72
CA ALA A 172 -9.52 -13.63 -6.05
C ALA A 172 -9.55 -13.94 -7.55
N ILE A 173 -10.73 -13.87 -8.18
CA ILE A 173 -10.90 -14.09 -9.62
C ILE A 173 -10.20 -12.99 -10.41
N TRP A 174 -10.35 -11.72 -10.01
CA TRP A 174 -9.71 -10.57 -10.64
C TRP A 174 -8.19 -10.73 -10.63
N TYR A 175 -7.62 -11.03 -9.49
CA TYR A 175 -6.18 -11.29 -9.36
C TYR A 175 -5.74 -12.46 -10.25
N ALA A 176 -6.42 -13.60 -10.16
CA ALA A 176 -6.07 -14.78 -10.94
C ALA A 176 -6.10 -14.49 -12.46
N LEU A 177 -7.15 -13.81 -12.93
CA LEU A 177 -7.32 -13.43 -14.34
C LEU A 177 -6.13 -12.59 -14.85
N PHE A 178 -5.74 -11.56 -14.10
CA PHE A 178 -4.63 -10.70 -14.51
C PHE A 178 -3.24 -11.29 -14.27
N MET A 179 -3.14 -12.32 -13.42
CA MET A 179 -1.88 -13.09 -13.27
C MET A 179 -1.67 -14.15 -14.36
N VAL A 180 -2.72 -14.57 -15.08
CA VAL A 180 -2.58 -15.51 -16.22
C VAL A 180 -1.56 -15.01 -17.24
N PRO A 181 -1.67 -13.77 -17.80
CA PRO A 181 -0.68 -13.26 -18.74
C PRO A 181 0.75 -13.22 -18.16
N PHE A 182 0.88 -12.85 -16.88
CA PHE A 182 2.17 -12.85 -16.21
C PHE A 182 2.80 -14.25 -16.23
N PHE A 183 2.07 -15.27 -15.81
CA PHE A 183 2.59 -16.64 -15.78
C PHE A 183 2.84 -17.24 -17.15
N LEU A 184 2.14 -16.80 -18.20
CA LEU A 184 2.33 -17.28 -19.55
C LEU A 184 3.54 -16.64 -20.25
N TRP A 185 3.79 -15.35 -20.00
CA TRP A 185 4.76 -14.58 -20.79
C TRP A 185 6.02 -14.20 -20.04
N VAL A 186 5.95 -14.01 -18.72
CA VAL A 186 7.15 -13.70 -17.94
C VAL A 186 7.94 -14.97 -17.68
N LYS A 187 9.13 -15.04 -18.26
CA LYS A 187 10.06 -16.14 -18.06
C LYS A 187 11.13 -15.72 -17.06
N GLU A 188 11.33 -16.55 -16.06
CA GLU A 188 12.43 -16.36 -15.14
C GLU A 188 13.76 -16.62 -15.86
N PRO A 189 14.75 -15.72 -15.78
CA PRO A 189 16.10 -16.03 -16.26
C PRO A 189 16.59 -17.29 -15.57
N ARG A 190 17.16 -18.22 -16.34
CA ARG A 190 17.75 -19.43 -15.77
C ARG A 190 18.90 -19.04 -14.85
N GLY A 191 18.61 -18.90 -13.55
CA GLY A 191 19.60 -18.64 -12.54
C GLY A 191 20.46 -19.89 -12.32
N MET A 192 21.75 -19.69 -12.07
CA MET A 192 22.64 -20.73 -11.57
C MET A 192 22.37 -20.94 -10.08
N GLY A 193 21.13 -21.32 -9.73
CA GLY A 193 20.79 -21.63 -8.34
C GLY A 193 21.58 -22.83 -7.85
N THR A 194 22.23 -22.70 -6.71
CA THR A 194 22.98 -23.80 -6.06
C THR A 194 22.07 -24.81 -5.37
N GLY A 195 20.76 -24.71 -5.60
CA GLY A 195 19.72 -25.50 -4.95
C GLY A 195 19.25 -24.91 -3.62
N LEU A 196 18.21 -25.50 -3.04
CA LEU A 196 17.58 -25.04 -1.81
C LEU A 196 18.50 -25.34 -0.61
N LYS A 197 19.42 -24.42 -0.30
CA LYS A 197 20.35 -24.54 0.83
C LYS A 197 20.05 -23.45 1.86
N LEU A 198 19.28 -23.78 2.89
CA LEU A 198 18.86 -22.85 3.95
C LEU A 198 20.05 -22.21 4.68
N GLY A 199 21.06 -23.02 5.06
CA GLY A 199 22.20 -22.53 5.82
C GLY A 199 23.00 -21.43 5.11
N PRO A 200 23.46 -21.65 3.87
CA PRO A 200 24.12 -20.59 3.09
C PRO A 200 23.27 -19.35 2.87
N ALA A 201 21.98 -19.50 2.56
CA ALA A 201 21.08 -18.34 2.34
C ALA A 201 20.93 -17.49 3.60
N LEU A 202 20.77 -18.11 4.77
CA LEU A 202 20.71 -17.38 6.05
C LEU A 202 22.06 -16.75 6.42
N ALA A 203 23.17 -17.41 6.10
CA ALA A 203 24.52 -16.85 6.32
C ALA A 203 24.73 -15.61 5.41
N ASP A 204 24.27 -15.66 4.16
CA ASP A 204 24.36 -14.54 3.23
C ASP A 204 23.51 -13.36 3.69
N LEU A 205 22.28 -13.60 4.12
CA LEU A 205 21.43 -12.58 4.74
C LEU A 205 22.08 -11.99 5.99
N GLY A 206 22.67 -12.82 6.86
CA GLY A 206 23.38 -12.35 8.05
C GLY A 206 24.59 -11.47 7.69
N ARG A 207 25.33 -11.82 6.62
CA ARG A 207 26.43 -11.00 6.09
C ARG A 207 25.93 -9.68 5.53
N LEU A 208 24.82 -9.70 4.77
CA LEU A 208 24.20 -8.49 4.25
C LEU A 208 23.79 -7.55 5.38
N LEU A 209 23.05 -8.04 6.37
CA LEU A 209 22.62 -7.23 7.52
C LEU A 209 23.81 -6.62 8.27
N LYS A 210 24.89 -7.38 8.49
CA LYS A 210 26.13 -6.87 9.10
C LYS A 210 26.83 -5.82 8.22
N SER A 211 26.72 -5.92 6.89
CA SER A 211 27.32 -4.98 5.96
C SER A 211 26.48 -3.73 5.70
N LEU A 212 25.20 -3.69 6.10
CA LEU A 212 24.32 -2.55 5.87
C LEU A 212 24.90 -1.21 6.35
N PRO A 213 25.50 -1.11 7.55
CA PRO A 213 26.10 0.15 8.01
C PRO A 213 27.25 0.66 7.12
N THR A 214 27.96 -0.24 6.44
CA THR A 214 29.07 0.10 5.52
C THR A 214 28.55 0.45 4.13
N ARG A 215 27.36 0.00 3.76
CA ARG A 215 26.64 0.33 2.52
C ARG A 215 25.79 1.57 2.72
N GLN A 216 26.44 2.70 2.90
CA GLN A 216 25.81 3.96 3.32
C GLN A 216 24.60 4.36 2.48
N SER A 217 24.67 4.21 1.15
CA SER A 217 23.57 4.58 0.26
C SER A 217 22.34 3.67 0.43
N LEU A 218 22.53 2.35 0.48
CA LEU A 218 21.45 1.40 0.71
C LEU A 218 20.82 1.58 2.09
N PHE A 219 21.66 1.71 3.12
CA PHE A 219 21.18 1.90 4.50
C PHE A 219 20.38 3.20 4.63
N ALA A 220 20.90 4.32 4.12
CA ALA A 220 20.21 5.60 4.12
C ALA A 220 18.89 5.53 3.34
N TYR A 221 18.87 4.81 2.22
CA TYR A 221 17.66 4.62 1.42
C TYR A 221 16.59 3.82 2.18
N LEU A 222 16.96 2.68 2.77
CA LEU A 222 16.03 1.87 3.57
C LEU A 222 15.44 2.69 4.72
N MET A 223 16.29 3.41 5.46
CA MET A 223 15.85 4.28 6.56
C MET A 223 14.96 5.44 6.07
N SER A 224 15.35 6.13 5.00
CA SER A 224 14.52 7.18 4.39
C SER A 224 13.15 6.64 3.97
N SER A 225 13.14 5.50 3.26
CA SER A 225 11.92 4.88 2.74
C SER A 225 10.97 4.45 3.86
N MET A 226 11.50 4.03 4.98
CA MET A 226 10.76 3.66 6.16
C MET A 226 9.88 4.81 6.65
N PHE A 227 10.45 6.00 6.81
CA PHE A 227 9.73 7.16 7.34
C PHE A 227 8.72 7.74 6.35
N TYR A 228 9.10 7.97 5.08
CA TYR A 228 8.14 8.58 4.14
C TYR A 228 7.03 7.63 3.70
N ARG A 229 7.28 6.32 3.65
CA ARG A 229 6.24 5.32 3.33
C ARG A 229 5.26 5.12 4.48
N ASP A 230 5.76 5.13 5.72
CA ASP A 230 4.89 5.06 6.90
C ASP A 230 3.98 6.30 6.96
N SER A 231 4.55 7.50 6.78
CA SER A 231 3.79 8.75 6.71
C SER A 231 2.75 8.75 5.59
N LEU A 232 3.09 8.25 4.41
CA LEU A 232 2.17 8.14 3.28
C LEU A 232 1.01 7.18 3.57
N ASN A 233 1.31 6.01 4.12
CA ASN A 233 0.29 5.03 4.49
C ASN A 233 -0.66 5.58 5.56
N ALA A 234 -0.11 6.30 6.54
CA ALA A 234 -0.92 6.96 7.55
C ALA A 234 -1.78 8.09 6.95
N LEU A 235 -1.24 8.87 6.02
CA LEU A 235 -1.99 9.92 5.32
C LEU A 235 -3.16 9.34 4.51
N TYR A 236 -2.97 8.22 3.81
CA TYR A 236 -4.04 7.50 3.12
C TYR A 236 -5.12 7.00 4.11
N GLY A 237 -4.71 6.40 5.21
CA GLY A 237 -5.64 5.88 6.22
C GLY A 237 -6.39 6.96 6.98
N PHE A 238 -5.71 8.08 7.28
CA PHE A 238 -6.27 9.15 8.09
C PHE A 238 -7.08 10.17 7.29
N GLY A 239 -6.87 10.27 5.97
CA GLY A 239 -7.57 11.24 5.11
C GLY A 239 -9.10 11.17 5.22
N GLY A 240 -9.68 9.96 5.24
CA GLY A 240 -11.12 9.77 5.42
C GLY A 240 -11.59 10.11 6.84
N VAL A 241 -10.78 9.82 7.87
CA VAL A 241 -11.07 10.16 9.27
C VAL A 241 -11.09 11.67 9.44
N TYR A 242 -10.10 12.37 8.90
CA TYR A 242 -10.04 13.83 8.89
C TYR A 242 -11.25 14.44 8.17
N ALA A 243 -11.56 13.96 6.97
CA ALA A 243 -12.67 14.48 6.17
C ALA A 243 -14.02 14.30 6.88
N SER A 244 -14.26 13.18 7.55
CA SER A 244 -15.49 12.98 8.32
C SER A 244 -15.50 13.78 9.64
N GLY A 245 -14.38 13.80 10.35
CA GLY A 245 -14.31 14.39 11.71
C GLY A 245 -14.16 15.90 11.71
N VAL A 246 -13.41 16.48 10.76
CA VAL A 246 -13.13 17.93 10.69
C VAL A 246 -14.03 18.65 9.69
N LEU A 247 -14.26 18.03 8.50
CA LEU A 247 -15.05 18.64 7.45
C LEU A 247 -16.53 18.19 7.44
N GLY A 248 -16.87 17.18 8.24
CA GLY A 248 -18.25 16.66 8.30
C GLY A 248 -18.69 15.94 7.03
N TRP A 249 -17.73 15.35 6.27
CA TRP A 249 -18.03 14.68 5.02
C TRP A 249 -18.81 13.38 5.21
N SER A 250 -19.75 13.18 4.29
CA SER A 250 -20.48 11.91 4.15
C SER A 250 -19.56 10.82 3.57
N VAL A 251 -19.98 9.56 3.75
CA VAL A 251 -19.27 8.40 3.16
C VAL A 251 -19.15 8.52 1.63
N THR A 252 -20.14 9.08 0.96
CA THR A 252 -20.12 9.32 -0.48
C THR A 252 -19.02 10.30 -0.89
N GLN A 253 -18.88 11.42 -0.17
CA GLN A 253 -17.82 12.41 -0.45
C GLN A 253 -16.43 11.82 -0.21
N ILE A 254 -16.25 11.00 0.84
CA ILE A 254 -15.00 10.27 1.08
C ILE A 254 -14.72 9.26 -0.03
N GLY A 255 -15.75 8.58 -0.54
CA GLY A 255 -15.63 7.67 -1.68
C GLY A 255 -15.17 8.41 -2.96
N ILE A 256 -15.77 9.55 -3.26
CA ILE A 256 -15.38 10.41 -4.40
C ILE A 256 -13.92 10.87 -4.25
N PHE A 257 -13.53 11.31 -3.05
CA PHE A 257 -12.14 11.68 -2.74
C PHE A 257 -11.16 10.54 -3.03
N GLY A 258 -11.49 9.31 -2.62
CA GLY A 258 -10.68 8.12 -2.89
C GLY A 258 -10.55 7.83 -4.40
N ILE A 259 -11.65 7.93 -5.15
CA ILE A 259 -11.65 7.71 -6.61
C ILE A 259 -10.82 8.77 -7.33
N ILE A 260 -11.00 10.04 -6.99
CA ILE A 260 -10.24 11.15 -7.58
C ILE A 260 -8.74 10.96 -7.29
N GLY A 261 -8.38 10.59 -6.05
CA GLY A 261 -7.00 10.28 -5.67
C GLY A 261 -6.42 9.11 -6.46
N ALA A 262 -7.19 8.05 -6.67
CA ALA A 262 -6.75 6.88 -7.44
C ALA A 262 -6.55 7.20 -8.94
N ILE A 263 -7.45 7.98 -9.56
CA ILE A 263 -7.31 8.45 -10.94
C ILE A 263 -6.05 9.30 -11.08
N SER A 264 -5.86 10.25 -10.15
CA SER A 264 -4.67 11.09 -10.12
C SER A 264 -3.39 10.27 -9.95
N ALA A 265 -3.40 9.24 -9.09
CA ALA A 265 -2.29 8.33 -8.91
C ALA A 265 -1.97 7.56 -10.21
N ALA A 266 -2.98 7.04 -10.92
CA ALA A 266 -2.79 6.34 -12.19
C ALA A 266 -2.09 7.22 -13.22
N LEU A 267 -2.56 8.44 -13.42
CA LEU A 267 -1.99 9.38 -14.37
C LEU A 267 -0.58 9.84 -13.97
N ALA A 268 -0.43 10.21 -12.70
CA ALA A 268 0.83 10.75 -12.21
C ALA A 268 1.94 9.71 -12.12
N THR A 269 1.64 8.44 -11.83
CA THR A 269 2.66 7.38 -11.84
C THR A 269 3.17 7.09 -13.24
N TRP A 270 2.30 7.16 -14.24
CA TRP A 270 2.72 7.00 -15.64
C TRP A 270 3.66 8.12 -16.09
N ILE A 271 3.31 9.39 -15.78
CA ILE A 271 4.16 10.55 -16.06
C ILE A 271 5.44 10.49 -15.23
N GLY A 272 5.31 10.19 -13.93
CA GLY A 272 6.41 10.08 -12.98
C GLY A 272 7.41 8.99 -13.37
N GLY A 273 6.94 7.88 -13.95
CA GLY A 273 7.80 6.83 -14.49
C GLY A 273 8.67 7.30 -15.66
N LYS A 274 8.14 8.17 -16.53
CA LYS A 274 8.93 8.81 -17.60
C LYS A 274 9.96 9.81 -17.03
N MET A 275 9.59 10.56 -16.00
CA MET A 275 10.51 11.46 -15.31
C MET A 275 11.61 10.69 -14.56
N ASP A 276 11.25 9.56 -13.95
CA ASP A 276 12.19 8.65 -13.29
C ASP A 276 13.21 8.08 -14.29
N ALA A 277 12.76 7.60 -15.43
CA ALA A 277 13.65 7.14 -16.49
C ALA A 277 14.58 8.23 -17.03
N ALA A 278 14.11 9.50 -17.12
CA ALA A 278 14.88 10.61 -17.65
C ALA A 278 15.87 11.23 -16.65
N ARG A 279 15.53 11.28 -15.37
CA ARG A 279 16.27 12.03 -14.33
C ARG A 279 16.74 11.16 -13.17
N GLY A 280 16.39 9.87 -13.18
CA GLY A 280 16.58 8.94 -12.07
C GLY A 280 15.49 9.06 -10.98
N PRO A 281 15.40 8.06 -10.10
CA PRO A 281 14.35 7.98 -9.07
C PRO A 281 14.50 9.01 -7.95
N LYS A 282 15.73 9.38 -7.56
CA LYS A 282 15.97 10.26 -6.42
C LYS A 282 15.29 11.62 -6.51
N PRO A 283 15.40 12.39 -7.64
CA PRO A 283 14.68 13.65 -7.80
C PRO A 283 13.15 13.50 -7.74
N VAL A 284 12.63 12.40 -8.31
CA VAL A 284 11.20 12.12 -8.33
C VAL A 284 10.68 11.84 -6.92
N ILE A 285 11.40 11.02 -6.13
CA ILE A 285 11.09 10.76 -4.72
C ILE A 285 11.11 12.07 -3.93
N LYS A 286 12.18 12.87 -4.08
CA LYS A 286 12.34 14.15 -3.39
C LYS A 286 11.19 15.11 -3.70
N GLY A 287 10.85 15.29 -4.97
CA GLY A 287 9.75 16.16 -5.40
C GLY A 287 8.39 15.70 -4.85
N SER A 288 8.13 14.40 -4.90
CA SER A 288 6.89 13.83 -4.36
C SER A 288 6.77 14.03 -2.84
N ILE A 289 7.87 13.84 -2.07
CA ILE A 289 7.87 14.09 -0.63
C ILE A 289 7.59 15.55 -0.31
N TRP A 290 8.15 16.50 -1.07
CA TRP A 290 7.85 17.93 -0.89
C TRP A 290 6.37 18.25 -1.12
N VAL A 291 5.76 17.66 -2.15
CA VAL A 291 4.30 17.81 -2.39
C VAL A 291 3.51 17.27 -1.20
N LEU A 292 3.87 16.08 -0.68
CA LEU A 292 3.19 15.48 0.47
C LEU A 292 3.35 16.31 1.74
N ILE A 293 4.51 16.92 1.97
CA ILE A 293 4.73 17.87 3.08
C ILE A 293 3.82 19.09 2.93
N ALA A 294 3.78 19.70 1.75
CA ALA A 294 2.95 20.87 1.48
C ALA A 294 1.46 20.58 1.69
N VAL A 295 0.99 19.44 1.18
CA VAL A 295 -0.39 18.98 1.37
C VAL A 295 -0.70 18.71 2.84
N SER A 296 0.20 18.04 3.56
CA SER A 296 0.04 17.81 4.99
C SER A 296 -0.03 19.13 5.77
N ALA A 297 0.77 20.13 5.41
CA ALA A 297 0.72 21.47 6.00
C ALA A 297 -0.63 22.16 5.73
N VAL A 298 -1.17 22.04 4.51
CA VAL A 298 -2.51 22.56 4.16
C VAL A 298 -3.58 21.89 5.03
N ILE A 299 -3.54 20.56 5.15
CA ILE A 299 -4.51 19.80 5.98
C ILE A 299 -4.43 20.24 7.45
N VAL A 300 -3.24 20.40 8.01
CA VAL A 300 -3.04 20.89 9.39
C VAL A 300 -3.55 22.32 9.55
N GLY A 301 -3.36 23.16 8.55
CA GLY A 301 -3.78 24.57 8.57
C GLY A 301 -5.27 24.81 8.31
N MET A 302 -6.01 23.80 7.80
CA MET A 302 -7.38 23.95 7.32
C MET A 302 -8.41 23.42 8.33
N SER A 303 -9.53 24.12 8.42
CA SER A 303 -10.75 23.70 9.13
C SER A 303 -11.97 24.03 8.27
N ARG A 304 -13.17 23.71 8.76
CA ARG A 304 -14.42 24.13 8.12
C ARG A 304 -14.59 25.64 8.07
N GLU A 305 -14.01 26.34 9.02
CA GLU A 305 -14.18 27.79 9.24
C GLU A 305 -13.12 28.63 8.53
N GLY A 306 -11.95 28.06 8.20
CA GLY A 306 -10.86 28.82 7.59
C GLY A 306 -9.61 28.00 7.33
N ILE A 307 -8.62 28.66 6.73
CA ILE A 307 -7.29 28.10 6.44
C ILE A 307 -6.20 29.05 6.96
N PHE A 308 -5.26 28.55 7.75
CA PHE A 308 -4.16 29.31 8.35
C PHE A 308 -4.62 30.60 9.06
N GLY A 309 -5.79 30.56 9.72
CA GLY A 309 -6.37 31.73 10.42
C GLY A 309 -7.16 32.68 9.51
N ILE A 310 -7.18 32.46 8.21
CA ILE A 310 -8.00 33.24 7.25
C ILE A 310 -9.39 32.60 7.21
N PRO A 311 -10.46 33.33 7.63
CA PRO A 311 -11.81 32.77 7.64
C PRO A 311 -12.35 32.57 6.23
N PHE A 312 -13.12 31.50 6.02
CA PHE A 312 -13.93 31.33 4.84
C PHE A 312 -15.27 32.08 4.96
N ALA A 313 -15.87 32.45 3.84
CA ALA A 313 -17.23 32.97 3.85
C ALA A 313 -18.20 31.90 4.39
N ALA A 314 -19.21 32.34 5.15
CA ALA A 314 -20.21 31.44 5.72
C ALA A 314 -20.90 30.61 4.62
N GLY A 315 -20.95 29.28 4.81
CA GLY A 315 -21.51 28.35 3.81
C GLY A 315 -20.63 28.11 2.58
N SER A 316 -19.38 28.57 2.58
CA SER A 316 -18.45 28.38 1.46
C SER A 316 -18.12 26.89 1.24
N GLY A 317 -18.12 26.45 -0.05
CA GLY A 317 -17.60 25.17 -0.48
C GLY A 317 -16.06 25.10 -0.57
N ALA A 318 -15.36 26.19 -0.24
CA ALA A 318 -13.89 26.26 -0.36
C ALA A 318 -13.15 25.14 0.40
N PRO A 319 -13.50 24.77 1.66
CA PRO A 319 -12.84 23.67 2.36
C PRO A 319 -12.93 22.33 1.60
N ASP A 320 -14.09 22.09 1.00
CA ASP A 320 -14.31 20.85 0.25
C ASP A 320 -13.46 20.80 -1.03
N ILE A 321 -13.42 21.92 -1.76
CA ILE A 321 -12.58 22.04 -2.97
C ILE A 321 -11.11 21.87 -2.64
N ILE A 322 -10.61 22.53 -1.58
CA ILE A 322 -9.22 22.43 -1.14
C ILE A 322 -8.90 20.98 -0.75
N MET A 323 -9.81 20.30 -0.04
CA MET A 323 -9.58 18.91 0.35
C MET A 323 -9.56 17.95 -0.86
N TYR A 324 -10.43 18.17 -1.88
CA TYR A 324 -10.36 17.41 -3.13
C TYR A 324 -9.04 17.65 -3.89
N LEU A 325 -8.56 18.89 -3.92
CA LEU A 325 -7.24 19.21 -4.50
C LEU A 325 -6.11 18.53 -3.72
N CYS A 326 -6.19 18.51 -2.38
CA CYS A 326 -5.28 17.73 -1.55
C CYS A 326 -5.32 16.25 -1.91
N GLY A 327 -6.50 15.68 -2.15
CA GLY A 327 -6.68 14.29 -2.58
C GLY A 327 -6.01 13.98 -3.92
N ILE A 328 -6.14 14.89 -4.89
CA ILE A 328 -5.44 14.81 -6.18
C ILE A 328 -3.93 14.77 -5.97
N LEU A 329 -3.39 15.67 -5.17
CA LEU A 329 -1.96 15.77 -4.91
C LEU A 329 -1.42 14.60 -4.09
N ILE A 330 -2.19 14.11 -3.09
CA ILE A 330 -1.84 12.91 -2.32
C ILE A 330 -1.78 11.69 -3.24
N GLY A 331 -2.78 11.51 -4.10
CA GLY A 331 -2.80 10.42 -5.07
C GLY A 331 -1.61 10.50 -6.03
N ALA A 332 -1.42 11.65 -6.65
CA ALA A 332 -0.34 11.90 -7.61
C ALA A 332 1.05 11.66 -7.00
N ALA A 333 1.36 12.35 -5.91
CA ALA A 333 2.68 12.25 -5.26
C ALA A 333 2.87 10.89 -4.59
N GLY A 334 1.82 10.36 -3.95
CA GLY A 334 1.89 9.07 -3.27
C GLY A 334 2.09 7.90 -4.22
N GLY A 335 1.38 7.85 -5.33
CA GLY A 335 1.60 6.85 -6.37
C GLY A 335 3.01 6.96 -6.98
N THR A 336 3.40 8.18 -7.34
CA THR A 336 4.71 8.45 -7.96
C THR A 336 5.87 8.09 -7.04
N VAL A 337 5.81 8.45 -5.75
CA VAL A 337 6.89 8.10 -4.81
C VAL A 337 7.01 6.60 -4.60
N GLN A 338 5.90 5.86 -4.60
CA GLN A 338 5.95 4.40 -4.50
C GLN A 338 6.58 3.76 -5.74
N ALA A 339 6.23 4.23 -6.95
CA ALA A 339 6.82 3.75 -8.18
C ALA A 339 8.33 4.04 -8.25
N ALA A 340 8.75 5.27 -7.96
CA ALA A 340 10.16 5.67 -7.96
C ALA A 340 10.96 4.99 -6.85
N SER A 341 10.34 4.71 -5.70
CA SER A 341 10.98 3.94 -4.62
C SER A 341 11.31 2.52 -5.05
N ARG A 342 10.44 1.89 -5.82
CA ARG A 342 10.70 0.56 -6.35
C ARG A 342 11.88 0.58 -7.34
N THR A 343 11.96 1.59 -8.21
CA THR A 343 13.10 1.80 -9.11
C THR A 343 14.40 2.03 -8.32
N MET A 344 14.36 2.87 -7.28
CA MET A 344 15.53 3.11 -6.42
C MET A 344 16.02 1.82 -5.76
N MET A 345 15.12 0.93 -5.35
CA MET A 345 15.51 -0.37 -4.80
C MET A 345 16.21 -1.25 -5.84
N VAL A 346 15.75 -1.24 -7.09
CA VAL A 346 16.42 -1.92 -8.20
C VAL A 346 17.86 -1.41 -8.37
N TYR A 347 18.10 -0.12 -8.24
CA TYR A 347 19.45 0.47 -8.35
C TYR A 347 20.40 0.12 -7.19
N HIS A 348 19.87 -0.40 -6.07
CA HIS A 348 20.66 -0.85 -4.93
C HIS A 348 20.86 -2.36 -4.88
N THR A 349 20.44 -3.10 -5.92
CA THR A 349 20.57 -4.55 -5.96
C THR A 349 21.05 -5.03 -7.32
N THR A 350 21.38 -6.32 -7.40
CA THR A 350 21.65 -7.02 -8.65
C THR A 350 20.54 -8.04 -8.93
N PRO A 351 20.40 -8.51 -10.20
CA PRO A 351 19.38 -9.51 -10.52
C PRO A 351 19.44 -10.77 -9.65
N GLU A 352 20.64 -11.18 -9.22
CA GLU A 352 20.89 -12.39 -8.42
C GLU A 352 20.41 -12.26 -6.98
N ARG A 353 20.40 -11.04 -6.43
CA ARG A 353 20.04 -10.73 -5.02
C ARG A 353 18.78 -9.88 -4.89
N ALA A 354 17.98 -9.81 -5.92
CA ALA A 354 16.85 -8.91 -5.98
C ALA A 354 15.76 -9.29 -4.99
N THR A 355 15.51 -10.58 -4.75
CA THR A 355 14.43 -10.98 -3.82
C THR A 355 14.80 -10.69 -2.37
N GLU A 356 16.05 -10.92 -1.97
CA GLU A 356 16.56 -10.53 -0.67
C GLU A 356 16.45 -9.01 -0.45
N ALA A 357 16.83 -8.23 -1.45
CA ALA A 357 16.77 -6.76 -1.41
C ALA A 357 15.33 -6.23 -1.29
N PHE A 358 14.41 -6.75 -2.08
CA PHE A 358 12.99 -6.40 -1.96
C PHE A 358 12.37 -6.92 -0.66
N GLY A 359 12.87 -8.03 -0.10
CA GLY A 359 12.54 -8.50 1.23
C GLY A 359 12.94 -7.51 2.33
N LEU A 360 14.16 -6.95 2.26
CA LEU A 360 14.62 -5.88 3.16
C LEU A 360 13.81 -4.59 2.99
N PHE A 361 13.44 -4.25 1.76
CA PHE A 361 12.59 -3.10 1.47
C PHE A 361 11.17 -3.28 2.04
N ALA A 362 10.63 -4.49 2.01
CA ALA A 362 9.36 -4.81 2.66
C ALA A 362 9.49 -4.76 4.19
N LEU A 363 10.56 -5.34 4.76
CA LEU A 363 10.86 -5.26 6.18
C LEU A 363 10.91 -3.79 6.64
N SER A 364 11.65 -2.92 5.95
CA SER A 364 11.75 -1.50 6.30
C SER A 364 10.39 -0.82 6.33
N GLY A 365 9.49 -1.13 5.39
CA GLY A 365 8.15 -0.54 5.35
C GLY A 365 7.17 -1.11 6.38
N LYS A 366 7.44 -2.28 6.96
CA LYS A 366 6.57 -2.90 7.97
C LYS A 366 7.06 -2.68 9.40
N ALA A 367 8.38 -2.57 9.60
CA ALA A 367 8.96 -2.42 10.92
C ALA A 367 8.50 -1.16 11.67
N THR A 368 8.16 -0.12 10.93
CA THR A 368 7.75 1.19 11.48
C THR A 368 6.29 1.55 11.21
N ALA A 369 5.52 0.67 10.60
CA ALA A 369 4.13 0.94 10.19
C ALA A 369 3.20 1.38 11.35
N PHE A 370 3.66 1.32 12.58
CA PHE A 370 2.96 1.80 13.77
C PHE A 370 3.35 3.22 14.19
N ILE A 371 4.50 3.76 13.73
CA ILE A 371 5.05 5.05 14.22
C ILE A 371 4.12 6.20 13.83
N ALA A 372 3.74 6.30 12.56
CA ALA A 372 2.90 7.40 12.09
C ALA A 372 1.49 7.35 12.69
N PRO A 373 0.76 6.21 12.72
CA PRO A 373 -0.52 6.13 13.42
C PRO A 373 -0.42 6.44 14.92
N PHE A 374 0.64 5.99 15.60
CA PHE A 374 0.88 6.30 17.00
C PHE A 374 1.13 7.79 17.21
N ALA A 375 1.98 8.41 16.39
CA ALA A 375 2.27 9.84 16.47
C ALA A 375 1.01 10.69 16.22
N ILE A 376 0.15 10.30 15.25
CA ILE A 376 -1.15 10.93 15.02
C ILE A 376 -2.04 10.82 16.27
N ALA A 377 -2.14 9.64 16.86
CA ALA A 377 -2.97 9.42 18.04
C ALA A 377 -2.51 10.30 19.21
N VAL A 378 -1.22 10.29 19.52
CA VAL A 378 -0.62 11.09 20.59
C VAL A 378 -0.82 12.60 20.35
N ALA A 379 -0.55 13.08 19.14
CA ALA A 379 -0.71 14.49 18.80
C ALA A 379 -2.19 14.92 18.84
N SER A 380 -3.11 14.05 18.40
CA SER A 380 -4.55 14.32 18.48
C SER A 380 -5.04 14.36 19.93
N ASP A 381 -4.55 13.47 20.79
CA ASP A 381 -4.92 13.40 22.20
C ASP A 381 -4.41 14.63 22.97
N ILE A 382 -3.12 14.97 22.81
CA ILE A 382 -2.51 16.13 23.48
C ILE A 382 -3.14 17.46 23.03
N SER A 383 -3.43 17.60 21.72
CA SER A 383 -3.99 18.85 21.17
C SER A 383 -5.51 18.95 21.26
N GLY A 384 -6.21 17.85 21.54
CA GLY A 384 -7.67 17.76 21.43
C GLY A 384 -8.20 17.97 20.01
N SER A 385 -7.33 17.88 18.98
CA SER A 385 -7.66 18.23 17.60
C SER A 385 -7.14 17.19 16.60
N GLN A 386 -8.06 16.56 15.85
CA GLN A 386 -7.69 15.65 14.76
C GLN A 386 -6.87 16.36 13.67
N ARG A 387 -7.09 17.65 13.46
CA ARG A 387 -6.35 18.49 12.52
C ARG A 387 -4.86 18.56 12.88
N ILE A 388 -4.55 18.88 14.12
CA ILE A 388 -3.18 18.96 14.63
C ILE A 388 -2.56 17.56 14.69
N GLY A 389 -3.38 16.53 14.87
CA GLY A 389 -2.95 15.13 14.83
C GLY A 389 -2.18 14.73 13.57
N VAL A 390 -2.41 15.40 12.44
CA VAL A 390 -1.68 15.13 11.17
C VAL A 390 -0.26 15.73 11.17
N ALA A 391 0.03 16.73 12.02
CA ALA A 391 1.30 17.46 12.01
C ALA A 391 2.56 16.57 12.14
N PRO A 392 2.60 15.48 12.94
CA PRO A 392 3.76 14.59 13.01
C PRO A 392 4.17 13.98 11.69
N LEU A 393 3.23 13.80 10.73
CA LEU A 393 3.55 13.27 9.40
C LEU A 393 4.53 14.17 8.65
N ILE A 394 4.42 15.50 8.83
CA ILE A 394 5.35 16.47 8.25
C ILE A 394 6.77 16.19 8.77
N GLY A 395 6.91 15.96 10.07
CA GLY A 395 8.19 15.63 10.69
C GLY A 395 8.79 14.34 10.13
N LEU A 396 7.97 13.29 10.00
CA LEU A 396 8.43 12.01 9.46
C LEU A 396 8.81 12.12 7.97
N PHE A 397 8.06 12.86 7.15
CA PHE A 397 8.43 13.16 5.77
C PHE A 397 9.76 13.94 5.70
N LEU A 398 9.96 14.92 6.57
CA LEU A 398 11.22 15.68 6.65
C LEU A 398 12.40 14.79 7.03
N VAL A 399 12.23 13.89 8.01
CA VAL A 399 13.26 12.90 8.36
C VAL A 399 13.60 12.03 7.14
N GLY A 400 12.58 11.53 6.43
CA GLY A 400 12.78 10.78 5.20
C GLY A 400 13.55 11.58 4.14
N LEU A 401 13.21 12.85 3.97
CA LEU A 401 13.88 13.76 3.02
C LEU A 401 15.33 14.03 3.39
N VAL A 402 15.63 14.25 4.67
CA VAL A 402 17.00 14.45 5.17
C VAL A 402 17.84 13.21 4.95
N LEU A 403 17.33 12.03 5.30
CA LEU A 403 18.05 10.77 5.07
C LEU A 403 18.32 10.50 3.58
N LEU A 404 17.47 11.03 2.69
CA LEU A 404 17.66 10.90 1.24
C LEU A 404 18.92 11.63 0.74
N ILE A 405 19.51 12.56 1.52
CA ILE A 405 20.72 13.26 1.14
C ILE A 405 21.87 12.28 0.90
N TRP A 406 22.01 11.28 1.76
CA TRP A 406 23.08 10.27 1.70
C TRP A 406 22.82 9.14 0.68
N VAL A 407 21.68 9.15 0.01
CA VAL A 407 21.34 8.17 -1.03
C VAL A 407 21.98 8.61 -2.35
N LYS A 408 22.74 7.73 -2.99
CA LYS A 408 23.30 7.99 -4.33
C LYS A 408 22.19 8.00 -5.38
N PRO A 409 22.23 8.88 -6.41
CA PRO A 409 21.18 9.01 -7.42
C PRO A 409 20.85 7.71 -8.16
N TYR A 410 21.86 6.90 -8.44
CA TYR A 410 21.77 5.61 -9.14
C TYR A 410 22.13 4.43 -8.23
N GLY A 411 21.95 4.58 -6.94
CA GLY A 411 22.21 3.53 -5.96
C GLY A 411 23.69 3.15 -5.87
N GLU A 412 23.94 1.85 -5.81
CA GLU A 412 25.30 1.27 -5.75
C GLU A 412 25.75 0.68 -7.09
N GLN A 413 24.92 0.77 -8.13
CA GLN A 413 25.30 0.37 -9.47
C GLN A 413 26.12 1.51 -10.11
N ASP A 414 27.30 1.18 -10.64
CA ASP A 414 28.05 2.09 -11.51
C ASP A 414 27.39 2.12 -12.89
N ILE A 415 26.29 2.87 -12.99
CA ILE A 415 25.64 3.19 -14.26
C ILE A 415 26.41 4.41 -14.80
N ARG A 416 27.41 4.17 -15.63
CA ARG A 416 28.03 5.15 -16.50
C ARG A 416 27.42 5.10 -17.88
#